data_417f6e6df67eedaf9555c1d7d9224b42
#
_entry.id   417f6e6df67eedaf9555c1d7d9224b42
#
_cell.length_a   1.000
_cell.length_b   1.000
_cell.length_c   1.000
_cell.angle_alpha   90.00
_cell.angle_beta   90.00
_cell.angle_gamma   90.00
#
_symmetry.space_group_name_H-M   'P 1'
#
loop_
_entity.id
_entity.type
_entity.pdbx_description
1 polymer ?
#
loop_
_entity_poly.entity_id
_entity_poly.type
_entity_poly.pdbx_seq_one_letter_code
_entity_poly.pdbx_strand_id
1 'polypeptide(L)'
;MDRRRRAGADRFDEVWEGVYHMVPGPSHAHGRIEAHLLALLRKPATDAGLEVTGQFNLGESEHDFRVPDGGLHRAGAGGMWHPTAALVFEIVSPGDESWQKLPFYARHDVDEVLIVDPTERTAAWLALGDGEYRRVERSGLIELGSAELTERLDWP
;
A
#
# COMPACT_ATOMS: atom_id res chain seq x y z
N MET A 1 -13.02 -19.90 8.32
CA MET A 1 -13.57 -18.56 8.05
C MET A 1 -14.30 -17.97 9.24
N ASP A 2 -15.38 -18.54 9.70
CA ASP A 2 -16.22 -17.96 10.78
C ASP A 2 -15.53 -17.71 12.13
N ARG A 3 -14.50 -18.48 12.49
CA ARG A 3 -13.80 -18.31 13.77
C ARG A 3 -12.89 -17.08 13.75
N ARG A 4 -12.16 -16.82 12.65
CA ARG A 4 -11.29 -15.64 12.49
C ARG A 4 -12.14 -14.37 12.44
N ARG A 5 -13.22 -14.39 11.65
CA ARG A 5 -14.18 -13.28 11.51
C ARG A 5 -14.82 -12.90 12.87
N ARG A 6 -15.24 -13.89 13.67
CA ARG A 6 -15.77 -13.65 15.02
C ARG A 6 -14.74 -13.12 16.02
N ALA A 7 -13.47 -13.39 15.79
CA ALA A 7 -12.36 -12.90 16.61
C ALA A 7 -11.77 -11.56 16.09
N GLY A 8 -12.29 -11.00 14.98
CA GLY A 8 -11.72 -9.82 14.33
C GLY A 8 -10.31 -10.03 13.80
N ALA A 9 -9.92 -11.29 13.57
CA ALA A 9 -8.57 -11.67 13.12
C ALA A 9 -8.45 -11.74 11.59
N ASP A 10 -9.50 -11.37 10.87
CA ASP A 10 -9.59 -11.32 9.41
C ASP A 10 -9.42 -9.91 8.83
N ARG A 11 -9.06 -8.95 9.65
CA ARG A 11 -8.98 -7.52 9.26
C ARG A 11 -8.01 -7.25 8.13
N PHE A 12 -6.96 -8.05 8.01
CA PHE A 12 -5.90 -7.91 7.00
C PHE A 12 -5.99 -8.98 5.92
N ASP A 13 -6.95 -9.91 6.05
CA ASP A 13 -7.11 -10.99 5.11
C ASP A 13 -7.60 -10.46 3.76
N GLU A 14 -7.15 -11.07 2.67
CA GLU A 14 -7.43 -10.68 1.29
C GLU A 14 -8.13 -11.79 0.54
N VAL A 15 -8.75 -11.48 -0.59
CA VAL A 15 -9.26 -12.48 -1.53
C VAL A 15 -8.64 -12.20 -2.90
N TRP A 16 -7.94 -13.17 -3.45
CA TRP A 16 -7.29 -13.09 -4.76
C TRP A 16 -8.00 -14.01 -5.73
N GLU A 17 -8.74 -13.44 -6.66
CA GLU A 17 -9.50 -14.18 -7.67
C GLU A 17 -10.35 -15.33 -7.05
N GLY A 18 -11.02 -15.04 -5.93
CA GLY A 18 -11.82 -16.00 -5.19
C GLY A 18 -11.05 -16.90 -4.20
N VAL A 19 -9.73 -16.82 -4.14
CA VAL A 19 -8.88 -17.54 -3.18
C VAL A 19 -8.62 -16.69 -1.94
N TYR A 20 -8.92 -17.24 -0.78
CA TYR A 20 -8.75 -16.54 0.50
C TYR A 20 -7.29 -16.60 0.98
N HIS A 21 -6.70 -15.45 1.20
CA HIS A 21 -5.35 -15.26 1.73
C HIS A 21 -5.43 -14.77 3.17
N MET A 22 -4.94 -15.59 4.11
CA MET A 22 -4.85 -15.21 5.51
C MET A 22 -3.57 -14.42 5.75
N VAL A 23 -3.72 -13.17 6.18
CA VAL A 23 -2.58 -12.29 6.49
C VAL A 23 -2.42 -12.18 8.01
N PRO A 24 -1.23 -12.48 8.56
CA PRO A 24 -0.94 -12.23 9.97
C PRO A 24 -1.00 -10.74 10.29
N GLY A 25 -1.33 -10.41 11.54
CA GLY A 25 -1.24 -9.02 12.00
C GLY A 25 0.20 -8.49 11.94
N PRO A 26 0.38 -7.17 11.75
CA PRO A 26 1.71 -6.57 11.59
C PRO A 26 2.56 -6.72 12.86
N SER A 27 3.87 -6.87 12.67
CA SER A 27 4.83 -6.83 13.77
C SER A 27 4.99 -5.40 14.32
N HIS A 28 5.58 -5.25 15.50
CA HIS A 28 5.89 -3.92 16.06
C HIS A 28 6.79 -3.09 15.13
N ALA A 29 7.79 -3.73 14.51
CA ALA A 29 8.69 -3.07 13.54
C ALA A 29 7.93 -2.57 12.32
N HIS A 30 7.05 -3.40 11.75
CA HIS A 30 6.16 -3.02 10.64
C HIS A 30 5.29 -1.80 11.02
N GLY A 31 4.61 -1.85 12.16
CA GLY A 31 3.75 -0.74 12.61
C GLY A 31 4.51 0.57 12.87
N ARG A 32 5.79 0.51 13.31
CA ARG A 32 6.63 1.71 13.43
C ARG A 32 6.91 2.34 12.06
N ILE A 33 7.30 1.53 11.08
CA ILE A 33 7.56 2.00 9.70
C ILE A 33 6.28 2.60 9.11
N GLU A 34 5.15 1.91 9.25
CA GLU A 34 3.84 2.39 8.76
C GLU A 34 3.51 3.78 9.35
N ALA A 35 3.60 3.92 10.66
CA ALA A 35 3.30 5.20 11.33
C ALA A 35 4.23 6.33 10.85
N HIS A 36 5.53 6.04 10.70
CA HIS A 36 6.49 7.02 10.22
C HIS A 36 6.28 7.38 8.75
N LEU A 37 5.99 6.37 7.91
CA LEU A 37 5.69 6.57 6.50
C LEU A 37 4.44 7.45 6.31
N LEU A 38 3.36 7.18 7.04
CA LEU A 38 2.15 8.02 7.02
C LEU A 38 2.46 9.47 7.39
N ALA A 39 3.31 9.69 8.39
CA ALA A 39 3.73 11.05 8.79
C ALA A 39 4.54 11.75 7.70
N LEU A 40 5.47 11.03 7.02
CA LEU A 40 6.30 11.57 5.95
C LEU A 40 5.47 11.89 4.69
N LEU A 41 4.49 11.07 4.36
CA LEU A 41 3.64 11.23 3.17
C LEU A 41 2.59 12.34 3.34
N ARG A 42 2.17 12.65 4.57
CA ARG A 42 1.04 13.54 4.83
C ARG A 42 1.17 14.92 4.18
N LYS A 43 2.32 15.60 4.43
CA LYS A 43 2.49 16.95 3.89
C LYS A 43 2.59 16.98 2.37
N PRO A 44 3.47 16.19 1.71
CA PRO A 44 3.54 16.15 0.25
C PRO A 44 2.20 15.78 -0.42
N ALA A 45 1.45 14.85 0.17
CA ALA A 45 0.13 14.47 -0.34
C ALA A 45 -0.87 15.63 -0.24
N THR A 46 -0.93 16.31 0.92
CA THR A 46 -1.81 17.46 1.11
C THR A 46 -1.47 18.61 0.14
N ASP A 47 -0.18 18.89 -0.06
CA ASP A 47 0.29 19.90 -1.00
C ASP A 47 -0.11 19.56 -2.47
N ALA A 48 -0.22 18.29 -2.79
CA ALA A 48 -0.69 17.77 -4.09
C ALA A 48 -2.21 17.59 -4.20
N GLY A 49 -2.97 17.93 -3.15
CA GLY A 49 -4.43 17.76 -3.12
C GLY A 49 -4.89 16.31 -2.98
N LEU A 50 -4.05 15.44 -2.41
CA LEU A 50 -4.33 14.05 -2.14
C LEU A 50 -4.57 13.80 -0.65
N GLU A 51 -5.36 12.77 -0.35
CA GLU A 51 -5.68 12.33 1.00
C GLU A 51 -4.87 11.08 1.36
N VAL A 52 -4.21 11.08 2.53
CA VAL A 52 -3.46 9.92 3.05
C VAL A 52 -4.38 9.03 3.86
N THR A 53 -4.36 7.73 3.59
CA THR A 53 -5.04 6.73 4.42
C THR A 53 -4.08 5.62 4.85
N GLY A 54 -4.34 5.00 6.01
CA GLY A 54 -3.81 3.69 6.34
C GLY A 54 -4.49 2.61 5.50
N GLN A 55 -4.50 1.39 6.00
CA GLN A 55 -5.07 0.23 5.32
C GLN A 55 -6.51 0.43 4.84
N PHE A 56 -6.80 -0.07 3.64
CA PHE A 56 -8.12 0.00 3.02
C PHE A 56 -8.34 -1.19 2.07
N ASN A 57 -9.61 -1.46 1.70
CA ASN A 57 -9.91 -2.50 0.73
C ASN A 57 -9.80 -1.92 -0.69
N LEU A 58 -8.76 -2.29 -1.42
CA LEU A 58 -8.62 -1.98 -2.84
C LEU A 58 -9.24 -3.10 -3.67
N GLY A 59 -10.26 -2.78 -4.44
CA GLY A 59 -11.08 -3.70 -5.21
C GLY A 59 -12.53 -3.22 -5.29
N GLU A 60 -13.37 -3.98 -5.97
CA GLU A 60 -14.79 -3.62 -6.16
C GLU A 60 -15.73 -4.39 -5.22
N SER A 61 -15.28 -5.52 -4.66
CA SER A 61 -16.11 -6.40 -3.83
C SER A 61 -15.29 -7.35 -2.95
N GLU A 62 -15.97 -8.08 -2.08
CA GLU A 62 -15.40 -9.11 -1.23
C GLU A 62 -14.85 -10.36 -1.96
N HIS A 63 -15.00 -10.44 -3.27
CA HIS A 63 -14.61 -11.61 -4.06
C HIS A 63 -13.22 -11.50 -4.68
N ASP A 64 -12.71 -10.27 -4.86
CA ASP A 64 -11.35 -10.01 -5.33
C ASP A 64 -10.90 -8.63 -4.85
N PHE A 65 -10.04 -8.61 -3.82
CA PHE A 65 -9.50 -7.37 -3.25
C PHE A 65 -8.16 -7.60 -2.57
N ARG A 66 -7.44 -6.51 -2.38
CA ARG A 66 -6.20 -6.44 -1.59
C ARG A 66 -6.36 -5.43 -0.46
N VAL A 67 -5.57 -5.62 0.60
CA VAL A 67 -5.50 -4.69 1.74
C VAL A 67 -4.07 -4.17 1.83
N PRO A 68 -3.73 -3.12 1.06
CA PRO A 68 -2.41 -2.51 1.18
C PRO A 68 -2.22 -1.86 2.57
N ASP A 69 -0.96 -1.66 2.97
CA ASP A 69 -0.63 -1.02 4.25
C ASP A 69 -1.08 0.45 4.29
N GLY A 70 -1.28 1.07 3.14
CA GLY A 70 -1.91 2.37 3.02
C GLY A 70 -1.82 2.94 1.62
N GLY A 71 -2.27 4.19 1.47
CA GLY A 71 -2.26 4.83 0.16
C GLY A 71 -2.61 6.31 0.17
N LEU A 72 -2.62 6.86 -1.04
CA LEU A 72 -3.05 8.22 -1.34
C LEU A 72 -4.27 8.16 -2.26
N HIS A 73 -5.27 8.94 -1.94
CA HIS A 73 -6.51 9.02 -2.69
C HIS A 73 -6.75 10.42 -3.22
N ARG A 74 -7.41 10.50 -4.38
CA ARG A 74 -7.97 11.75 -4.88
C ARG A 74 -9.19 12.16 -4.06
N ALA A 75 -9.46 13.45 -3.99
CA ALA A 75 -10.63 13.98 -3.28
C ALA A 75 -11.93 13.30 -3.73
N GLY A 76 -12.79 12.99 -2.77
CA GLY A 76 -14.07 12.32 -3.02
C GLY A 76 -14.00 10.79 -2.99
N ALA A 77 -12.83 10.20 -2.75
CA ALA A 77 -12.75 8.78 -2.42
C ALA A 77 -13.51 8.50 -1.12
N GLY A 78 -14.23 7.37 -1.08
CA GLY A 78 -14.97 6.99 0.12
C GLY A 78 -15.67 5.64 -0.04
N GLY A 79 -16.21 5.15 1.07
CA GLY A 79 -16.86 3.84 1.12
C GLY A 79 -15.94 2.75 1.64
N MET A 80 -16.43 1.52 1.61
CA MET A 80 -15.70 0.34 2.08
C MET A 80 -14.73 -0.21 1.02
N TRP A 81 -15.09 -0.07 -0.24
CA TRP A 81 -14.38 -0.59 -1.40
C TRP A 81 -13.84 0.57 -2.23
N HIS A 82 -12.57 0.53 -2.54
CA HIS A 82 -11.89 1.51 -3.37
C HIS A 82 -11.50 0.86 -4.71
N PRO A 83 -12.14 1.20 -5.83
CA PRO A 83 -11.83 0.59 -7.12
C PRO A 83 -10.43 0.93 -7.62
N THR A 84 -9.85 2.03 -7.12
CA THR A 84 -8.50 2.50 -7.44
C THR A 84 -7.92 3.34 -6.30
N ALA A 85 -6.65 3.70 -6.40
CA ALA A 85 -5.97 4.70 -5.57
C ALA A 85 -4.96 5.48 -6.43
N ALA A 86 -4.58 6.68 -6.03
CA ALA A 86 -3.49 7.39 -6.71
C ALA A 86 -2.14 6.73 -6.41
N LEU A 87 -1.93 6.31 -5.17
CA LEU A 87 -0.74 5.59 -4.74
C LEU A 87 -1.14 4.53 -3.72
N VAL A 88 -0.48 3.39 -3.78
CA VAL A 88 -0.49 2.35 -2.75
C VAL A 88 0.91 2.23 -2.17
N PHE A 89 1.04 2.01 -0.85
CA PHE A 89 2.30 1.58 -0.28
C PHE A 89 2.18 0.24 0.43
N GLU A 90 3.24 -0.56 0.31
CA GLU A 90 3.41 -1.86 0.94
C GLU A 90 4.72 -1.89 1.72
N ILE A 91 4.69 -2.42 2.93
CA ILE A 91 5.86 -2.62 3.78
C ILE A 91 6.16 -4.12 3.80
N VAL A 92 7.26 -4.51 3.16
CA VAL A 92 7.63 -5.91 3.00
C VAL A 92 7.86 -6.57 4.36
N SER A 93 7.22 -7.71 4.56
CA SER A 93 7.42 -8.59 5.70
C SER A 93 8.05 -9.92 5.25
N PRO A 94 8.78 -10.64 6.12
CA PRO A 94 9.37 -11.91 5.73
C PRO A 94 8.31 -12.90 5.21
N GLY A 95 8.47 -13.33 3.95
CA GLY A 95 7.57 -14.28 3.29
C GLY A 95 6.24 -13.69 2.81
N ASP A 96 6.13 -12.36 2.74
CA ASP A 96 4.94 -11.72 2.20
C ASP A 96 4.86 -11.74 0.66
N GLU A 97 3.71 -11.33 0.16
CA GLU A 97 3.35 -11.37 -1.25
C GLU A 97 3.24 -9.96 -1.88
N SER A 98 3.86 -8.92 -1.26
CA SER A 98 3.74 -7.52 -1.70
C SER A 98 4.03 -7.33 -3.18
N TRP A 99 5.10 -7.93 -3.70
CA TRP A 99 5.47 -7.86 -5.12
C TRP A 99 4.48 -8.60 -6.04
N GLN A 100 3.80 -9.63 -5.54
CA GLN A 100 2.83 -10.41 -6.31
C GLN A 100 1.52 -9.65 -6.50
N LYS A 101 1.26 -8.60 -5.72
CA LYS A 101 0.08 -7.75 -5.83
C LYS A 101 0.16 -6.74 -6.99
N LEU A 102 1.34 -6.46 -7.53
CA LEU A 102 1.53 -5.44 -8.58
C LEU A 102 0.62 -5.61 -9.81
N PRO A 103 0.42 -6.82 -10.38
CA PRO A 103 -0.51 -6.99 -11.49
C PRO A 103 -1.96 -6.63 -11.14
N PHE A 104 -2.37 -6.87 -9.88
CA PHE A 104 -3.69 -6.46 -9.40
C PHE A 104 -3.80 -4.94 -9.35
N TYR A 105 -2.82 -4.26 -8.76
CA TYR A 105 -2.80 -2.80 -8.69
C TYR A 105 -2.80 -2.16 -10.09
N ALA A 106 -2.07 -2.73 -11.04
CA ALA A 106 -2.06 -2.26 -12.44
C ALA A 106 -3.44 -2.40 -13.10
N ARG A 107 -4.16 -3.51 -12.87
CA ARG A 107 -5.54 -3.70 -13.38
C ARG A 107 -6.55 -2.75 -12.76
N HIS A 108 -6.26 -2.21 -11.59
CA HIS A 108 -7.08 -1.23 -10.88
C HIS A 108 -6.60 0.22 -11.09
N ASP A 109 -5.76 0.46 -12.11
CA ASP A 109 -5.27 1.79 -12.48
C ASP A 109 -4.67 2.58 -11.31
N VAL A 110 -3.94 1.90 -10.41
CA VAL A 110 -3.17 2.56 -9.37
C VAL A 110 -1.95 3.20 -10.01
N ASP A 111 -1.84 4.54 -9.99
CA ASP A 111 -0.80 5.24 -10.74
C ASP A 111 0.61 4.92 -10.24
N GLU A 112 0.78 4.82 -8.93
CA GLU A 112 2.08 4.54 -8.32
C GLU A 112 1.99 3.53 -7.18
N VAL A 113 3.05 2.74 -7.02
CA VAL A 113 3.25 1.84 -5.87
C VAL A 113 4.59 2.15 -5.21
N LEU A 114 4.58 2.30 -3.90
CA LEU A 114 5.77 2.45 -3.08
C LEU A 114 6.00 1.16 -2.28
N ILE A 115 7.09 0.47 -2.55
CA ILE A 115 7.52 -0.71 -1.80
C ILE A 115 8.62 -0.30 -0.81
N VAL A 116 8.37 -0.52 0.47
CA VAL A 116 9.32 -0.25 1.56
C VAL A 116 9.81 -1.57 2.14
N ASP A 117 11.11 -1.83 2.03
CA ASP A 117 11.73 -3.05 2.57
C ASP A 117 12.57 -2.72 3.81
N PRO A 118 12.10 -3.06 5.03
CA PRO A 118 12.83 -2.82 6.26
C PRO A 118 14.12 -3.64 6.39
N THR A 119 14.18 -4.82 5.78
CA THR A 119 15.37 -5.70 5.83
C THR A 119 16.50 -5.11 5.01
N GLU A 120 16.19 -4.70 3.79
CA GLU A 120 17.15 -4.08 2.87
C GLU A 120 17.34 -2.57 3.14
N ARG A 121 16.49 -1.98 4.00
CA ARG A 121 16.42 -0.54 4.29
C ARG A 121 16.32 0.30 3.01
N THR A 122 15.36 -0.08 2.16
CA THR A 122 15.13 0.57 0.87
C THR A 122 13.67 0.98 0.70
N ALA A 123 13.47 2.07 -0.05
CA ALA A 123 12.18 2.47 -0.57
C ALA A 123 12.25 2.49 -2.11
N ALA A 124 11.41 1.71 -2.76
CA ALA A 124 11.33 1.61 -4.21
C ALA A 124 10.05 2.25 -4.71
N TRP A 125 10.16 3.31 -5.51
CA TRP A 125 9.04 3.94 -6.17
C TRP A 125 8.81 3.32 -7.54
N LEU A 126 7.54 2.95 -7.82
CA LEU A 126 7.12 2.33 -9.06
C LEU A 126 5.99 3.15 -9.68
N ALA A 127 6.08 3.48 -10.96
CA ALA A 127 5.04 4.19 -11.71
C ALA A 127 4.43 3.28 -12.77
N LEU A 128 3.11 3.33 -12.93
CA LEU A 128 2.38 2.59 -13.94
C LEU A 128 2.60 3.21 -15.32
N GLY A 129 2.97 2.40 -16.29
CA GLY A 129 3.09 2.78 -17.70
C GLY A 129 2.90 1.57 -18.61
N ASP A 130 2.07 1.71 -19.62
CA ASP A 130 1.75 0.63 -20.57
C ASP A 130 1.23 -0.65 -19.88
N GLY A 131 0.48 -0.51 -18.77
CA GLY A 131 -0.08 -1.63 -18.02
C GLY A 131 0.89 -2.34 -17.08
N GLU A 132 2.11 -1.88 -16.95
CA GLU A 132 3.15 -2.45 -16.08
C GLU A 132 3.81 -1.37 -15.21
N TYR A 133 4.30 -1.78 -14.03
CA TYR A 133 5.07 -0.90 -13.16
C TYR A 133 6.54 -0.87 -13.54
N ARG A 134 7.11 0.34 -13.59
CA ARG A 134 8.54 0.58 -13.78
C ARG A 134 9.10 1.38 -12.63
N ARG A 135 10.30 1.03 -12.18
CA ARG A 135 10.97 1.76 -11.11
C ARG A 135 11.32 3.17 -11.56
N VAL A 136 11.02 4.14 -10.71
CA VAL A 136 11.34 5.56 -10.88
C VAL A 136 12.06 6.08 -9.65
N GLU A 137 12.82 7.17 -9.80
CA GLU A 137 13.58 7.76 -8.69
C GLU A 137 12.70 8.64 -7.79
N ARG A 138 11.65 9.22 -8.37
CA ARG A 138 10.72 10.14 -7.69
C ARG A 138 9.29 9.87 -8.08
N SER A 139 8.37 10.21 -7.18
CA SER A 139 6.95 10.24 -7.48
C SER A 139 6.63 11.29 -8.57
N GLY A 140 5.71 10.97 -9.45
CA GLY A 140 5.07 11.92 -10.35
C GLY A 140 3.85 12.61 -9.73
N LEU A 141 3.39 12.14 -8.57
CA LEU A 141 2.19 12.64 -7.87
C LEU A 141 2.53 13.62 -6.76
N ILE A 142 3.63 13.39 -6.04
CA ILE A 142 4.03 14.19 -4.87
C ILE A 142 5.53 14.50 -4.92
N GLU A 143 5.92 15.60 -4.27
CA GLU A 143 7.32 16.04 -4.19
C GLU A 143 8.14 15.20 -3.20
N LEU A 144 8.35 13.91 -3.55
CA LEU A 144 9.13 12.98 -2.74
C LEU A 144 9.84 11.94 -3.64
N GLY A 145 11.08 11.60 -3.30
CA GLY A 145 11.86 10.60 -4.01
C GLY A 145 12.28 9.41 -3.15
N SER A 146 12.67 8.30 -3.79
CA SER A 146 13.09 7.07 -3.12
C SER A 146 14.30 7.29 -2.21
N ALA A 147 15.33 8.01 -2.66
CA ALA A 147 16.54 8.28 -1.88
C ALA A 147 16.23 9.12 -0.63
N GLU A 148 15.46 10.21 -0.79
CA GLU A 148 15.02 11.05 0.31
C GLU A 148 14.22 10.28 1.35
N LEU A 149 13.27 9.45 0.89
CA LEU A 149 12.43 8.63 1.77
C LEU A 149 13.27 7.59 2.51
N THR A 150 14.20 6.91 1.82
CA THR A 150 15.12 5.94 2.41
C THR A 150 15.98 6.58 3.51
N GLU A 151 16.45 7.79 3.32
CA GLU A 151 17.26 8.52 4.32
C GLU A 151 16.42 8.96 5.54
N ARG A 152 15.15 9.33 5.32
CA ARG A 152 14.29 9.89 6.36
C ARG A 152 13.54 8.83 7.18
N LEU A 153 13.38 7.62 6.66
CA LEU A 153 12.71 6.54 7.39
C LEU A 153 13.53 6.09 8.61
N ASP A 154 12.83 5.93 9.74
CA ASP A 154 13.41 5.39 10.98
C ASP A 154 13.39 3.86 10.91
N TRP A 155 14.45 3.29 10.34
CA TRP A 155 14.59 1.85 10.16
C TRP A 155 14.73 1.11 11.49
N PRO A 156 14.14 -0.10 11.63
CA PRO A 156 14.25 -0.93 12.83
C PRO A 156 15.65 -1.49 13.06
#